data_deaa4aa118c7cdfd540fe13ae07aa634
#
_entry.id   deaa4aa118c7cdfd540fe13ae07aa634
#
_cell.length_a   1.000
_cell.length_b   1.000
_cell.length_c   1.000
_cell.angle_alpha   90.00
_cell.angle_beta   90.00
_cell.angle_gamma   90.00
#
_symmetry.space_group_name_H-M   'P 1'
#
loop_
_entity.id
_entity.type
_entity.pdbx_description
1 polymer ?
#
loop_
_entity_poly.entity_id
_entity_poly.type
_entity_poly.pdbx_seq_one_letter_code
_entity_poly.pdbx_strand_id
1 'polypeptide(L)'
;LAFVLFRDEIGANTKSVLPVMIMNLLPVGLKGLMIAAILAAVMSSVAAALNSCSTLVAYDLVGRMKPDMPDTRKIFTGRVTGGVVLVLAVIWSPFLGNLGGIFELINQMFSIFAPSIVTVFLWGVLSGRGTANAAFWTLTLGSGLALMVFIVEKYLPIDGIVHYISSPEGLGL
;
A
#
# COMPACT_ATOMS: atom_id res chain seq x y z
N LEU A 1 -14.47 21.37 -6.03
CA LEU A 1 -14.35 22.43 -7.06
C LEU A 1 -14.27 21.82 -8.46
N ALA A 2 -13.35 20.88 -8.74
CA ALA A 2 -13.22 20.22 -10.03
C ALA A 2 -14.51 19.52 -10.48
N PHE A 3 -15.18 18.84 -9.58
CA PHE A 3 -16.45 18.14 -9.83
C PHE A 3 -17.62 19.11 -10.13
N VAL A 4 -17.54 20.34 -9.65
CA VAL A 4 -18.56 21.38 -9.93
C VAL A 4 -18.33 22.03 -11.29
N LEU A 5 -17.05 22.24 -11.67
CA LEU A 5 -16.69 22.93 -12.90
C LEU A 5 -16.71 22.01 -14.14
N PHE A 6 -16.41 20.71 -13.96
CA PHE A 6 -16.25 19.76 -15.08
C PHE A 6 -17.15 18.52 -14.91
N ARG A 7 -18.34 18.71 -14.32
CA ARG A 7 -19.27 17.61 -14.02
C ARG A 7 -19.65 16.79 -15.26
N ASP A 8 -19.85 17.47 -16.39
CA ASP A 8 -20.26 16.84 -17.63
C ASP A 8 -19.15 15.99 -18.28
N GLU A 9 -17.88 16.35 -18.06
CA GLU A 9 -16.73 15.63 -18.60
C GLU A 9 -16.24 14.51 -17.64
N ILE A 10 -16.41 14.70 -16.34
CA ILE A 10 -15.99 13.72 -15.31
C ILE A 10 -17.04 12.61 -15.18
N GLY A 11 -18.34 12.94 -15.36
CA GLY A 11 -19.44 12.00 -15.18
C GLY A 11 -19.45 11.37 -13.79
N ALA A 12 -19.81 10.09 -13.70
CA ALA A 12 -19.78 9.31 -12.45
C ALA A 12 -18.38 8.73 -12.12
N ASN A 13 -17.38 8.92 -12.97
CA ASN A 13 -16.08 8.29 -12.83
C ASN A 13 -15.06 9.22 -12.15
N THR A 14 -14.95 9.12 -10.84
CA THR A 14 -14.01 9.91 -10.01
C THR A 14 -12.54 9.72 -10.42
N LYS A 15 -12.20 8.64 -11.12
CA LYS A 15 -10.82 8.36 -11.58
C LYS A 15 -10.38 9.28 -12.71
N SER A 16 -11.31 9.88 -13.45
CA SER A 16 -11.03 10.79 -14.57
C SER A 16 -10.81 12.25 -14.15
N VAL A 17 -11.01 12.59 -12.87
CA VAL A 17 -10.89 13.97 -12.37
C VAL A 17 -9.51 14.56 -12.65
N LEU A 18 -8.45 13.87 -12.29
CA LEU A 18 -7.08 14.36 -12.46
C LEU A 18 -6.69 14.51 -13.94
N PRO A 19 -6.90 13.53 -14.84
CA PRO A 19 -6.67 13.70 -16.27
C PRO A 19 -7.47 14.86 -16.88
N VAL A 20 -8.76 14.98 -16.56
CA VAL A 20 -9.62 16.05 -17.08
C VAL A 20 -9.11 17.42 -16.64
N MET A 21 -8.73 17.59 -15.37
CA MET A 21 -8.14 18.83 -14.88
C MET A 21 -6.83 19.18 -15.59
N ILE A 22 -5.94 18.22 -15.81
CA ILE A 22 -4.69 18.43 -16.52
C ILE A 22 -4.96 18.89 -17.96
N MET A 23 -5.93 18.24 -18.62
CA MET A 23 -6.25 18.56 -20.01
C MET A 23 -6.93 19.92 -20.20
N ASN A 24 -7.74 20.37 -19.26
CA ASN A 24 -8.53 21.58 -19.40
C ASN A 24 -7.91 22.83 -18.75
N LEU A 25 -7.18 22.68 -17.64
CA LEU A 25 -6.63 23.81 -16.89
C LEU A 25 -5.21 24.20 -17.30
N LEU A 26 -4.42 23.26 -17.84
CA LEU A 26 -3.01 23.52 -18.12
C LEU A 26 -2.77 23.91 -19.60
N PRO A 27 -1.92 24.90 -19.90
CA PRO A 27 -1.45 25.17 -21.25
C PRO A 27 -0.58 24.03 -21.78
N VAL A 28 -0.44 23.94 -23.11
CA VAL A 28 0.16 22.79 -23.81
C VAL A 28 1.53 22.39 -23.27
N GLY A 29 2.43 23.34 -22.97
CA GLY A 29 3.76 23.04 -22.41
C GLY A 29 3.72 22.47 -20.99
N LEU A 30 2.84 22.99 -20.13
CA LEU A 30 2.69 22.51 -18.75
C LEU A 30 2.01 21.15 -18.68
N LYS A 31 1.17 20.77 -19.64
CA LYS A 31 0.59 19.42 -19.73
C LYS A 31 1.69 18.36 -19.84
N GLY A 32 2.65 18.58 -20.74
CA GLY A 32 3.78 17.67 -20.91
C GLY A 32 4.65 17.55 -19.66
N LEU A 33 4.93 18.68 -19.01
CA LEU A 33 5.69 18.73 -17.76
C LEU A 33 4.96 17.97 -16.64
N MET A 34 3.65 18.14 -16.52
CA MET A 34 2.85 17.46 -15.49
C MET A 34 2.83 15.94 -15.70
N ILE A 35 2.66 15.49 -16.96
CA ILE A 35 2.71 14.06 -17.29
C ILE A 35 4.10 13.49 -16.99
N ALA A 36 5.17 14.21 -17.37
CA ALA A 36 6.53 13.79 -17.06
C ALA A 36 6.78 13.71 -15.54
N ALA A 37 6.28 14.66 -14.77
CA ALA A 37 6.39 14.65 -13.30
C ALA A 37 5.66 13.46 -12.67
N ILE A 38 4.46 13.12 -13.14
CA ILE A 38 3.72 11.94 -12.67
C ILE A 38 4.48 10.66 -12.99
N LEU A 39 4.99 10.52 -14.21
CA LEU A 39 5.78 9.36 -14.61
C LEU A 39 7.07 9.24 -13.77
N ALA A 40 7.78 10.34 -13.54
CA ALA A 40 8.97 10.36 -12.70
C ALA A 40 8.67 9.93 -11.26
N ALA A 41 7.55 10.40 -10.67
CA ALA A 41 7.12 10.02 -9.34
C ALA A 41 6.80 8.52 -9.25
N VAL A 42 6.09 7.97 -10.23
CA VAL A 42 5.80 6.53 -10.29
C VAL A 42 7.09 5.72 -10.43
N MET A 43 7.99 6.11 -11.33
CA MET A 43 9.28 5.43 -11.51
C MET A 43 10.12 5.45 -10.23
N SER A 44 10.16 6.58 -9.53
CA SER A 44 10.87 6.71 -8.25
C SER A 44 10.30 5.77 -7.18
N SER A 45 8.99 5.70 -7.05
CA SER A 45 8.32 4.81 -6.08
C SER A 45 8.56 3.33 -6.39
N VAL A 46 8.47 2.94 -7.67
CA VAL A 46 8.76 1.57 -8.11
C VAL A 46 10.22 1.21 -7.85
N ALA A 47 11.16 2.11 -8.18
CA ALA A 47 12.59 1.88 -7.95
C ALA A 47 12.89 1.69 -6.45
N ALA A 48 12.29 2.51 -5.58
CA ALA A 48 12.45 2.37 -4.13
C ALA A 48 11.90 1.03 -3.61
N ALA A 49 10.72 0.61 -4.08
CA ALA A 49 10.13 -0.68 -3.71
C ALA A 49 11.00 -1.86 -4.15
N LEU A 50 11.47 -1.86 -5.41
CA LEU A 50 12.34 -2.90 -5.94
C LEU A 50 13.67 -2.96 -5.19
N ASN A 51 14.27 -1.80 -4.87
CA ASN A 51 15.50 -1.75 -4.09
C ASN A 51 15.29 -2.31 -2.68
N SER A 52 14.20 -1.98 -2.01
CA SER A 52 13.86 -2.51 -0.69
C SER A 52 13.67 -4.04 -0.73
N CYS A 53 12.92 -4.57 -1.68
CA CYS A 53 12.76 -6.01 -1.86
C CYS A 53 14.10 -6.71 -2.14
N SER A 54 14.92 -6.12 -3.00
CA SER A 54 16.24 -6.66 -3.37
C SER A 54 17.17 -6.75 -2.16
N THR A 55 17.22 -5.69 -1.34
CA THR A 55 18.08 -5.65 -0.14
C THR A 55 17.58 -6.62 0.94
N LEU A 56 16.28 -6.68 1.20
CA LEU A 56 15.71 -7.63 2.16
C LEU A 56 16.06 -9.09 1.79
N VAL A 57 15.89 -9.45 0.53
CA VAL A 57 16.20 -10.81 0.09
C VAL A 57 17.71 -11.07 0.09
N ALA A 58 18.53 -10.14 -0.40
CA ALA A 58 19.97 -10.36 -0.53
C ALA A 58 20.67 -10.39 0.84
N TYR A 59 20.32 -9.49 1.76
CA TYR A 59 21.02 -9.34 3.04
C TYR A 59 20.31 -10.05 4.19
N ASP A 60 19.00 -9.90 4.32
CA ASP A 60 18.28 -10.46 5.46
C ASP A 60 17.95 -11.92 5.28
N LEU A 61 17.56 -12.35 4.08
CA LEU A 61 17.22 -13.74 3.81
C LEU A 61 18.46 -14.57 3.45
N VAL A 62 19.11 -14.24 2.33
CA VAL A 62 20.24 -15.03 1.81
C VAL A 62 21.51 -14.80 2.63
N GLY A 63 21.79 -13.56 3.04
CA GLY A 63 22.94 -13.24 3.88
C GLY A 63 22.89 -13.91 5.26
N ARG A 64 21.67 -14.09 5.82
CA ARG A 64 21.48 -14.81 7.07
C ARG A 64 21.62 -16.34 6.93
N MET A 65 21.18 -16.88 5.78
CA MET A 65 21.33 -18.32 5.49
C MET A 65 22.75 -18.71 5.09
N LYS A 66 23.51 -17.79 4.50
CA LYS A 66 24.90 -18.01 4.04
C LYS A 66 25.78 -16.81 4.43
N PRO A 67 26.25 -16.73 5.69
CA PRO A 67 27.03 -15.58 6.18
C PRO A 67 28.34 -15.38 5.42
N ASP A 68 28.98 -16.47 4.97
CA ASP A 68 30.27 -16.44 4.26
C ASP A 68 30.16 -16.11 2.76
N MET A 69 28.97 -15.71 2.29
CA MET A 69 28.78 -15.37 0.88
C MET A 69 29.49 -14.05 0.53
N PRO A 70 30.32 -14.02 -0.51
CA PRO A 70 30.99 -12.79 -0.95
C PRO A 70 29.96 -11.74 -1.39
N ASP A 71 30.25 -10.47 -1.14
CA ASP A 71 29.34 -9.36 -1.41
C ASP A 71 28.92 -9.24 -2.88
N THR A 72 29.80 -9.63 -3.79
CA THR A 72 29.49 -9.69 -5.23
C THR A 72 28.29 -10.60 -5.52
N ARG A 73 28.21 -11.74 -4.84
CA ARG A 73 27.07 -12.67 -5.00
C ARG A 73 25.81 -12.14 -4.34
N LYS A 74 25.93 -11.44 -3.20
CA LYS A 74 24.77 -10.78 -2.57
C LYS A 74 24.17 -9.72 -3.49
N ILE A 75 25.03 -8.90 -4.12
CA ILE A 75 24.60 -7.88 -5.10
C ILE A 75 23.93 -8.54 -6.31
N PHE A 76 24.49 -9.62 -6.84
CA PHE A 76 23.90 -10.36 -7.96
C PHE A 76 22.52 -10.92 -7.57
N THR A 77 22.41 -11.53 -6.37
CA THR A 77 21.13 -12.04 -5.85
C THR A 77 20.11 -10.91 -5.75
N GLY A 78 20.48 -9.74 -5.24
CA GLY A 78 19.62 -8.57 -5.18
C GLY A 78 19.10 -8.14 -6.55
N ARG A 79 19.97 -8.09 -7.56
CA ARG A 79 19.57 -7.76 -8.95
C ARG A 79 18.58 -8.76 -9.53
N VAL A 80 18.86 -10.05 -9.36
CA VAL A 80 17.96 -11.12 -9.82
C VAL A 80 16.61 -11.02 -9.09
N THR A 81 16.62 -10.82 -7.78
CA THR A 81 15.38 -10.62 -7.00
C THR A 81 14.58 -9.44 -7.51
N GLY A 82 15.22 -8.28 -7.72
CA GLY A 82 14.55 -7.11 -8.28
C GLY A 82 13.90 -7.39 -9.64
N GLY A 83 14.61 -8.09 -10.51
CA GLY A 83 14.09 -8.52 -11.81
C GLY A 83 12.90 -9.47 -11.70
N VAL A 84 12.98 -10.46 -10.83
CA VAL A 84 11.87 -11.41 -10.58
C VAL A 84 10.64 -10.69 -10.01
N VAL A 85 10.83 -9.82 -9.02
CA VAL A 85 9.73 -9.04 -8.42
C VAL A 85 9.08 -8.14 -9.46
N LEU A 86 9.88 -7.49 -10.33
CA LEU A 86 9.36 -6.67 -11.43
C LEU A 86 8.49 -7.49 -12.40
N VAL A 87 8.98 -8.65 -12.83
CA VAL A 87 8.22 -9.54 -13.73
C VAL A 87 6.92 -10.02 -13.07
N LEU A 88 6.98 -10.41 -11.80
CA LEU A 88 5.78 -10.78 -11.05
C LEU A 88 4.78 -9.63 -10.94
N ALA A 89 5.25 -8.40 -10.68
CA ALA A 89 4.40 -7.22 -10.62
C ALA A 89 3.70 -6.94 -11.95
N VAL A 90 4.41 -7.09 -13.08
CA VAL A 90 3.84 -6.91 -14.43
C VAL A 90 2.79 -7.97 -14.72
N ILE A 91 3.05 -9.24 -14.40
CA ILE A 91 2.10 -10.35 -14.59
C ILE A 91 0.84 -10.15 -13.71
N TRP A 92 1.03 -9.64 -12.49
CA TRP A 92 -0.08 -9.42 -11.55
C TRP A 92 -0.93 -8.18 -11.88
N SER A 93 -0.34 -7.20 -12.57
CA SER A 93 -0.97 -5.90 -12.88
C SER A 93 -2.38 -6.02 -13.50
N PRO A 94 -2.67 -6.88 -14.51
CA PRO A 94 -4.00 -6.98 -15.09
C PRO A 94 -5.05 -7.53 -14.11
N PHE A 95 -4.66 -8.31 -13.11
CA PHE A 95 -5.59 -8.85 -12.11
C PHE A 95 -6.06 -7.78 -11.13
N LEU A 96 -5.23 -6.77 -10.85
CA LEU A 96 -5.58 -5.66 -9.96
C LEU A 96 -6.71 -4.79 -10.51
N GLY A 97 -6.84 -4.69 -11.83
CA GLY A 97 -7.94 -3.96 -12.48
C GLY A 97 -9.32 -4.52 -12.16
N ASN A 98 -9.41 -5.82 -11.89
CA ASN A 98 -10.67 -6.53 -11.59
C ASN A 98 -11.04 -6.51 -10.10
N LEU A 99 -10.12 -6.10 -9.21
CA LEU A 99 -10.30 -6.13 -7.75
C LEU A 99 -10.87 -4.81 -7.17
N GLY A 100 -11.37 -3.91 -8.00
CA GLY A 100 -11.85 -2.60 -7.57
C GLY A 100 -10.85 -1.47 -7.85
N GLY A 101 -10.94 -0.38 -7.13
CA GLY A 101 -10.01 0.72 -7.28
C GLY A 101 -8.64 0.41 -6.66
N ILE A 102 -7.54 0.64 -7.41
CA ILE A 102 -6.16 0.49 -6.90
C ILE A 102 -5.96 1.29 -5.61
N PHE A 103 -6.53 2.48 -5.52
CA PHE A 103 -6.48 3.33 -4.34
C PHE A 103 -7.14 2.67 -3.12
N GLU A 104 -8.26 2.01 -3.32
CA GLU A 104 -9.00 1.31 -2.27
C GLU A 104 -8.21 0.10 -1.76
N LEU A 105 -7.62 -0.70 -2.65
CA LEU A 105 -6.74 -1.81 -2.29
C LEU A 105 -5.50 -1.35 -1.51
N ILE A 106 -4.87 -0.25 -1.93
CA ILE A 106 -3.71 0.30 -1.21
C ILE A 106 -4.11 0.75 0.19
N ASN A 107 -5.21 1.49 0.34
CA ASN A 107 -5.70 1.92 1.66
C ASN A 107 -6.03 0.74 2.56
N GLN A 108 -6.67 -0.31 2.03
CA GLN A 108 -6.96 -1.54 2.78
C GLN A 108 -5.68 -2.21 3.27
N MET A 109 -4.67 -2.36 2.40
CA MET A 109 -3.37 -2.91 2.79
C MET A 109 -2.69 -2.09 3.87
N PHE A 110 -2.69 -0.76 3.74
CA PHE A 110 -2.15 0.13 4.77
C PHE A 110 -2.92 0.01 6.09
N SER A 111 -4.23 -0.08 6.08
CA SER A 111 -5.04 -0.24 7.29
C SER A 111 -4.72 -1.52 8.06
N ILE A 112 -4.34 -2.60 7.35
CA ILE A 112 -3.98 -3.88 7.97
C ILE A 112 -2.59 -3.83 8.61
N PHE A 113 -1.60 -3.30 7.90
CA PHE A 113 -0.20 -3.39 8.33
C PHE A 113 0.29 -2.19 9.12
N ALA A 114 -0.16 -0.97 8.79
CA ALA A 114 0.35 0.25 9.39
C ALA A 114 0.17 0.33 10.92
N PRO A 115 -0.98 -0.04 11.52
CA PRO A 115 -1.14 0.03 12.97
C PRO A 115 -0.13 -0.83 13.71
N SER A 116 0.13 -2.04 13.24
CA SER A 116 1.08 -2.97 13.86
C SER A 116 2.52 -2.45 13.76
N ILE A 117 2.90 -1.91 12.60
CA ILE A 117 4.23 -1.33 12.36
C ILE A 117 4.43 -0.10 13.24
N VAL A 118 3.47 0.82 13.26
CA VAL A 118 3.52 2.05 14.06
C VAL A 118 3.62 1.72 15.55
N THR A 119 2.86 0.74 16.03
CA THR A 119 2.91 0.31 17.45
C THR A 119 4.28 -0.21 17.84
N VAL A 120 4.88 -1.08 17.00
CA VAL A 120 6.23 -1.61 17.27
C VAL A 120 7.26 -0.50 17.23
N PHE A 121 7.17 0.41 16.27
CA PHE A 121 8.10 1.53 16.14
C PHE A 121 8.00 2.49 17.33
N LEU A 122 6.79 2.92 17.67
CA LEU A 122 6.59 3.85 18.79
C LEU A 122 7.03 3.23 20.11
N TRP A 123 6.66 1.97 20.37
CA TRP A 123 7.08 1.29 21.58
C TRP A 123 8.59 1.08 21.66
N GLY A 124 9.21 0.76 20.52
CA GLY A 124 10.67 0.62 20.44
C GLY A 124 11.44 1.92 20.70
N VAL A 125 10.90 3.05 20.26
CA VAL A 125 11.52 4.38 20.46
C VAL A 125 11.24 4.92 21.87
N LEU A 126 9.99 4.79 22.36
CA LEU A 126 9.56 5.37 23.63
C LEU A 126 9.92 4.51 24.83
N SER A 127 10.07 3.20 24.65
CA SER A 127 10.35 2.25 25.73
C SER A 127 11.70 1.56 25.50
N GLY A 128 12.67 1.80 26.37
CA GLY A 128 13.97 1.09 26.37
C GLY A 128 13.86 -0.41 26.72
N ARG A 129 12.65 -0.94 26.88
CA ARG A 129 12.37 -2.35 27.24
C ARG A 129 11.82 -3.17 26.06
N GLY A 130 11.84 -2.63 24.85
CA GLY A 130 11.41 -3.34 23.64
C GLY A 130 12.30 -4.55 23.37
N THR A 131 11.71 -5.76 23.29
CA THR A 131 12.41 -6.98 22.92
C THR A 131 12.06 -7.42 21.51
N ALA A 132 12.99 -8.07 20.81
CA ALA A 132 12.75 -8.60 19.45
C ALA A 132 11.54 -9.56 19.39
N ASN A 133 11.35 -10.37 20.44
CA ASN A 133 10.22 -11.28 20.55
C ASN A 133 8.89 -10.53 20.68
N ALA A 134 8.86 -9.45 21.48
CA ALA A 134 7.66 -8.62 21.59
C ALA A 134 7.29 -7.97 20.24
N ALA A 135 8.28 -7.42 19.52
CA ALA A 135 8.08 -6.84 18.21
C ALA A 135 7.53 -7.88 17.20
N PHE A 136 8.11 -9.09 17.18
CA PHE A 136 7.65 -10.17 16.33
C PHE A 136 6.19 -10.57 16.60
N TRP A 137 5.84 -10.76 17.88
CA TRP A 137 4.47 -11.11 18.24
C TRP A 137 3.48 -9.98 17.96
N THR A 138 3.86 -8.73 18.20
CA THR A 138 3.01 -7.57 17.88
C THR A 138 2.74 -7.45 16.38
N LEU A 139 3.76 -7.63 15.55
CA LEU A 139 3.57 -7.62 14.09
C LEU A 139 2.70 -8.79 13.62
N THR A 140 2.96 -9.99 14.12
CA THR A 140 2.24 -11.20 13.66
C THR A 140 0.79 -11.20 14.15
N LEU A 141 0.56 -10.98 15.44
CA LEU A 141 -0.77 -10.98 16.01
C LEU A 141 -1.56 -9.74 15.59
N GLY A 142 -0.93 -8.56 15.55
CA GLY A 142 -1.58 -7.32 15.14
C GLY A 142 -2.03 -7.37 13.68
N SER A 143 -1.17 -7.79 12.76
CA SER A 143 -1.54 -7.96 11.36
C SER A 143 -2.55 -9.09 11.15
N GLY A 144 -2.42 -10.19 11.91
CA GLY A 144 -3.38 -11.30 11.87
C GLY A 144 -4.77 -10.89 12.34
N LEU A 145 -4.83 -10.11 13.41
CA LEU A 145 -6.08 -9.58 13.96
C LEU A 145 -6.73 -8.58 12.99
N ALA A 146 -5.94 -7.70 12.41
CA ALA A 146 -6.40 -6.75 11.40
C ALA A 146 -6.94 -7.45 10.14
N LEU A 147 -6.26 -8.51 9.68
CA LEU A 147 -6.76 -9.37 8.59
C LEU A 147 -8.06 -10.07 8.97
N MET A 148 -8.17 -10.57 10.19
CA MET A 148 -9.40 -11.21 10.67
C MET A 148 -10.57 -10.22 10.68
N VAL A 149 -10.36 -9.02 11.21
CA VAL A 149 -11.36 -7.94 11.20
C VAL A 149 -11.77 -7.59 9.77
N PHE A 150 -10.82 -7.45 8.87
CA PHE A 150 -11.08 -7.18 7.45
C PHE A 150 -11.91 -8.27 6.77
N ILE A 151 -11.63 -9.54 7.06
CA ILE A 151 -12.38 -10.68 6.53
C ILE A 151 -13.80 -10.67 7.10
N VAL A 152 -13.94 -10.45 8.40
CA VAL A 152 -15.23 -10.36 9.08
C VAL A 152 -16.07 -9.22 8.50
N GLU A 153 -15.50 -8.03 8.34
CA GLU A 153 -16.18 -6.87 7.74
C GLU A 153 -16.63 -7.14 6.30
N LYS A 154 -15.83 -7.86 5.52
CA LYS A 154 -16.15 -8.18 4.12
C LYS A 154 -17.24 -9.25 3.99
N TYR A 155 -17.29 -10.23 4.89
CA TYR A 155 -18.22 -11.37 4.82
C TYR A 155 -19.44 -11.23 5.74
N LEU A 156 -19.31 -10.52 6.87
CA LEU A 156 -20.46 -10.12 7.70
C LEU A 156 -20.67 -8.62 7.48
N PRO A 157 -21.86 -8.20 7.00
CA PRO A 157 -22.18 -6.78 6.87
C PRO A 157 -22.37 -6.18 8.28
N ILE A 158 -21.26 -5.82 8.92
CA ILE A 158 -21.22 -5.18 10.24
C ILE A 158 -21.90 -3.81 10.20
N ASP A 159 -21.99 -3.19 9.02
CA ASP A 159 -22.74 -1.96 8.79
C ASP A 159 -24.19 -2.04 9.29
N GLY A 160 -24.85 -3.19 9.15
CA GLY A 160 -26.17 -3.43 9.69
C GLY A 160 -26.21 -3.41 11.22
N ILE A 161 -25.18 -3.95 11.88
CA ILE A 161 -25.10 -4.01 13.35
C ILE A 161 -24.73 -2.64 13.92
N VAL A 162 -23.77 -1.95 13.29
CA VAL A 162 -23.36 -0.60 13.70
C VAL A 162 -24.52 0.39 13.51
N HIS A 163 -25.22 0.30 12.39
CA HIS A 163 -26.41 1.13 12.12
C HIS A 163 -27.54 0.83 13.12
N TYR A 164 -27.75 -0.44 13.48
CA TYR A 164 -28.73 -0.83 14.48
C TYR A 164 -28.37 -0.30 15.88
N ILE A 165 -27.11 -0.42 16.29
CA ILE A 165 -26.64 0.08 17.61
C ILE A 165 -26.64 1.62 17.65
N SER A 166 -26.41 2.31 16.54
CA SER A 166 -26.43 3.78 16.46
C SER A 166 -27.82 4.37 16.21
N SER A 167 -28.82 3.53 15.91
CA SER A 167 -30.19 3.98 15.73
C SER A 167 -30.87 4.23 17.08
N PRO A 168 -31.83 5.18 17.18
CA PRO A 168 -32.63 5.41 18.40
C PRO A 168 -33.34 4.14 18.91
N GLU A 169 -33.70 3.24 17.99
CA GLU A 169 -34.34 1.95 18.30
C GLU A 169 -33.37 0.96 18.98
N GLY A 170 -32.06 0.98 18.58
CA GLY A 170 -31.02 0.13 19.18
C GLY A 170 -30.57 0.62 20.55
N LEU A 171 -30.74 1.91 20.86
CA LEU A 171 -30.41 2.52 22.15
C LEU A 171 -31.58 2.44 23.16
N GLY A 172 -32.75 1.92 22.76
CA GLY A 172 -33.90 1.77 23.65
C GLY A 172 -34.54 3.10 24.10
N LEU A 173 -34.37 4.17 23.29
CA LEU A 173 -34.92 5.51 23.53
C LEU A 173 -36.15 5.77 22.66
#